data_3b527757f4ba090b83b5b154c0eee418
#
_entry.id   3b527757f4ba090b83b5b154c0eee418
#
_cell.length_a   1.000
_cell.length_b   1.000
_cell.length_c   1.000
_cell.angle_alpha   90.00
_cell.angle_beta   90.00
_cell.angle_gamma   90.00
#
_symmetry.space_group_name_H-M   'P 1'
#
loop_
_entity.id
_entity.type
_entity.pdbx_description
1 polymer ?
#
loop_
_entity_poly.entity_id
_entity_poly.type
_entity_poly.pdbx_seq_one_letter_code
_entity_poly.pdbx_strand_id
1 'polypeptide(L)'
;MNTTANRETWLNQLAVLMAPRFEELGWPLQPFRVSIGFTGAPKESAVNGVCYHASASADKRFEIFITPDQAEAMDVAAILAHELAHAAVGFAHKHKGDFAKCVAALGMVRPFTSSVAGDSFKAWVAPFLEQLGALPHAPLMFRRGDLAKKKAEGGEEGEGEGGSSNDKKKQTTRMLKASCAHEVDGKPCGYTVRLSKKWAQTLGACCPLHGPMEIDIPADEGGESQEEE
;
A
#
# COMPACT_ATOMS: atom_id res chain seq x y z
N MET A 1 -34.10 -11.13 2.78
CA MET A 1 -32.73 -10.63 2.87
C MET A 1 -32.22 -10.44 1.46
N ASN A 2 -31.75 -9.25 1.11
CA ASN A 2 -31.26 -8.97 -0.24
C ASN A 2 -29.86 -9.59 -0.37
N THR A 3 -29.77 -10.77 -0.94
CA THR A 3 -28.52 -11.58 -1.01
C THR A 3 -27.51 -11.09 -2.04
N THR A 4 -27.78 -9.96 -2.69
CA THR A 4 -26.96 -9.41 -3.77
C THR A 4 -26.19 -8.14 -3.39
N ALA A 5 -26.37 -7.59 -2.20
CA ALA A 5 -25.65 -6.40 -1.76
C ALA A 5 -24.21 -6.76 -1.37
N ASN A 6 -23.24 -6.29 -2.14
CA ASN A 6 -21.84 -6.33 -1.81
C ASN A 6 -21.29 -4.91 -1.63
N ARG A 7 -20.08 -4.78 -1.10
CA ARG A 7 -19.46 -3.47 -0.88
C ARG A 7 -19.30 -2.65 -2.16
N GLU A 8 -18.99 -3.26 -3.28
CA GLU A 8 -18.85 -2.55 -4.55
C GLU A 8 -20.18 -1.97 -5.04
N THR A 9 -21.27 -2.75 -4.93
CA THR A 9 -22.62 -2.26 -5.25
C THR A 9 -22.98 -1.09 -4.34
N TRP A 10 -22.75 -1.23 -3.04
CA TRP A 10 -23.03 -0.18 -2.05
C TRP A 10 -22.22 1.10 -2.35
N LEU A 11 -20.92 0.99 -2.63
CA LEU A 11 -20.05 2.11 -2.98
C LEU A 11 -20.48 2.81 -4.28
N ASN A 12 -20.86 2.04 -5.30
CA ASN A 12 -21.32 2.61 -6.57
C ASN A 12 -22.65 3.34 -6.38
N GLN A 13 -23.59 2.81 -5.58
CA GLN A 13 -24.84 3.50 -5.25
C GLN A 13 -24.57 4.78 -4.44
N LEU A 14 -23.65 4.75 -3.47
CA LEU A 14 -23.27 5.94 -2.71
C LEU A 14 -22.63 7.00 -3.61
N ALA A 15 -21.77 6.62 -4.55
CA ALA A 15 -21.16 7.54 -5.51
C ALA A 15 -22.23 8.22 -6.40
N VAL A 16 -23.27 7.49 -6.82
CA VAL A 16 -24.40 8.04 -7.57
C VAL A 16 -25.16 9.07 -6.73
N LEU A 17 -25.39 8.81 -5.44
CA LEU A 17 -26.06 9.76 -4.54
C LEU A 17 -25.22 11.00 -4.25
N MET A 18 -23.90 10.88 -4.28
CA MET A 18 -22.98 12.00 -4.08
C MET A 18 -22.79 12.85 -5.34
N ALA A 19 -22.93 12.30 -6.53
CA ALA A 19 -22.61 12.95 -7.80
C ALA A 19 -23.28 14.33 -8.00
N PRO A 20 -24.57 14.53 -7.69
CA PRO A 20 -25.21 15.83 -7.84
C PRO A 20 -24.51 16.95 -7.07
N ARG A 21 -23.96 16.65 -5.91
CA ARG A 21 -23.23 17.66 -5.11
C ARG A 21 -21.93 18.11 -5.78
N PHE A 22 -21.24 17.20 -6.45
CA PHE A 22 -20.06 17.56 -7.24
C PHE A 22 -20.41 18.49 -8.42
N GLU A 23 -21.54 18.24 -9.09
CA GLU A 23 -22.04 19.11 -10.16
C GLU A 23 -22.42 20.51 -9.63
N GLU A 24 -23.16 20.58 -8.53
CA GLU A 24 -23.54 21.86 -7.87
C GLU A 24 -22.31 22.70 -7.49
N LEU A 25 -21.23 22.04 -7.06
CA LEU A 25 -19.98 22.68 -6.68
C LEU A 25 -19.10 23.07 -7.89
N GLY A 26 -19.51 22.76 -9.11
CA GLY A 26 -18.79 23.07 -10.34
C GLY A 26 -17.63 22.09 -10.65
N TRP A 27 -17.59 20.93 -10.03
CA TRP A 27 -16.62 19.86 -10.29
C TRP A 27 -17.33 18.56 -10.67
N PRO A 28 -17.95 18.44 -11.85
CA PRO A 28 -18.64 17.22 -12.26
C PRO A 28 -17.70 16.03 -12.30
N LEU A 29 -18.18 14.89 -11.85
CA LEU A 29 -17.40 13.64 -11.84
C LEU A 29 -17.09 13.20 -13.27
N GLN A 30 -15.82 12.92 -13.53
CA GLN A 30 -15.40 12.29 -14.76
C GLN A 30 -15.74 10.78 -14.72
N PRO A 31 -15.77 10.07 -15.85
CA PRO A 31 -16.04 8.63 -15.85
C PRO A 31 -15.10 7.86 -14.93
N PHE A 32 -15.67 7.09 -14.01
CA PHE A 32 -14.93 6.33 -13.00
C PHE A 32 -15.50 4.93 -12.77
N ARG A 33 -14.76 4.11 -12.05
CA ARG A 33 -15.19 2.84 -11.43
C ARG A 33 -14.74 2.80 -9.99
N VAL A 34 -15.54 2.14 -9.15
CA VAL A 34 -15.18 1.87 -7.75
C VAL A 34 -15.14 0.37 -7.53
N SER A 35 -14.05 -0.10 -6.96
CA SER A 35 -13.83 -1.50 -6.59
C SER A 35 -13.28 -1.62 -5.18
N ILE A 36 -13.40 -2.81 -4.59
CA ILE A 36 -12.76 -3.15 -3.32
C ILE A 36 -11.41 -3.79 -3.62
N GLY A 37 -10.34 -3.29 -2.99
CA GLY A 37 -9.01 -3.85 -3.20
C GLY A 37 -7.94 -3.17 -2.35
N PHE A 38 -6.76 -3.79 -2.34
CA PHE A 38 -5.59 -3.20 -1.71
C PHE A 38 -4.78 -2.38 -2.72
N THR A 39 -4.16 -1.32 -2.25
CA THR A 39 -3.44 -0.34 -3.08
C THR A 39 -2.03 -0.76 -3.50
N GLY A 40 -1.62 -1.98 -3.21
CA GLY A 40 -0.46 -2.65 -3.86
C GLY A 40 0.96 -2.30 -3.39
N ALA A 41 1.23 -1.17 -2.73
CA ALA A 41 2.60 -0.82 -2.33
C ALA A 41 2.91 -1.09 -0.85
N PRO A 42 4.15 -1.55 -0.50
CA PRO A 42 4.51 -1.93 0.87
C PRO A 42 4.47 -0.81 1.92
N LYS A 43 4.52 0.45 1.48
CA LYS A 43 4.42 1.63 2.35
C LYS A 43 2.98 2.10 2.57
N GLU A 44 2.03 1.47 1.94
CA GLU A 44 0.64 1.91 1.82
C GLU A 44 -0.30 1.25 2.82
N SER A 45 0.23 0.62 3.87
CA SER A 45 -0.59 0.06 4.95
C SER A 45 -1.46 1.09 5.69
N ALA A 46 -1.21 2.39 5.46
CA ALA A 46 -2.00 3.49 5.98
C ALA A 46 -2.96 4.12 4.95
N VAL A 47 -2.93 3.67 3.69
CA VAL A 47 -3.78 4.19 2.61
C VAL A 47 -5.06 3.38 2.54
N ASN A 48 -6.20 4.03 2.83
CA ASN A 48 -7.51 3.39 2.89
C ASN A 48 -8.28 3.47 1.55
N GLY A 49 -7.86 4.35 0.65
CA GLY A 49 -8.39 4.50 -0.70
C GLY A 49 -7.31 4.99 -1.65
N VAL A 50 -7.51 4.78 -2.94
CA VAL A 50 -6.66 5.31 -3.99
C VAL A 50 -7.49 5.57 -5.25
N CYS A 51 -7.20 6.67 -5.91
CA CYS A 51 -7.71 6.98 -7.24
C CYS A 51 -6.56 6.93 -8.24
N TYR A 52 -6.68 6.11 -9.28
CA TYR A 52 -5.78 6.12 -10.42
C TYR A 52 -6.34 7.00 -11.53
N HIS A 53 -5.45 7.79 -12.14
CA HIS A 53 -5.83 8.67 -13.25
C HIS A 53 -6.34 7.85 -14.44
N ALA A 54 -7.26 8.42 -15.22
CA ALA A 54 -7.89 7.79 -16.39
C ALA A 54 -6.88 7.28 -17.44
N SER A 55 -5.66 7.82 -17.48
CA SER A 55 -4.60 7.32 -18.37
C SER A 55 -4.07 5.94 -17.98
N ALA A 56 -4.28 5.49 -16.75
CA ALA A 56 -3.90 4.16 -16.29
C ALA A 56 -4.88 3.07 -16.72
N SER A 57 -6.09 3.44 -17.14
CA SER A 57 -7.13 2.54 -17.61
C SER A 57 -7.23 2.56 -19.13
N ALA A 58 -7.38 1.39 -19.76
CA ALA A 58 -7.47 1.26 -21.21
C ALA A 58 -8.70 1.98 -21.79
N ASP A 59 -9.81 2.02 -21.07
CA ASP A 59 -11.06 2.68 -21.44
C ASP A 59 -11.20 4.10 -20.89
N LYS A 60 -10.09 4.68 -20.38
CA LYS A 60 -10.01 6.08 -19.96
C LYS A 60 -10.97 6.46 -18.83
N ARG A 61 -11.15 5.55 -17.87
CA ARG A 61 -11.88 5.80 -16.63
C ARG A 61 -10.94 5.97 -15.46
N PHE A 62 -11.32 6.80 -14.50
CA PHE A 62 -10.65 6.81 -13.20
C PHE A 62 -10.95 5.51 -12.45
N GLU A 63 -9.95 4.90 -11.85
CA GLU A 63 -10.10 3.66 -11.09
C GLU A 63 -9.92 3.96 -9.61
N ILE A 64 -10.97 3.74 -8.83
CA ILE A 64 -11.00 4.00 -7.40
C ILE A 64 -11.03 2.66 -6.66
N PHE A 65 -10.09 2.47 -5.73
CA PHE A 65 -10.06 1.31 -4.86
C PHE A 65 -10.24 1.76 -3.42
N ILE A 66 -11.13 1.08 -2.69
CA ILE A 66 -11.33 1.25 -1.25
C ILE A 66 -10.90 -0.04 -0.57
N THR A 67 -10.13 0.07 0.50
CA THR A 67 -9.61 -1.13 1.18
C THR A 67 -10.71 -1.85 1.95
N PRO A 68 -10.68 -3.21 1.99
CA PRO A 68 -11.74 -4.02 2.59
C PRO A 68 -11.73 -4.04 4.13
N ASP A 69 -10.73 -3.45 4.77
CA ASP A 69 -10.54 -3.45 6.22
C ASP A 69 -11.27 -2.31 6.96
N GLN A 70 -11.99 -1.44 6.22
CA GLN A 70 -12.80 -0.39 6.83
C GLN A 70 -14.13 -0.96 7.35
N ALA A 71 -14.50 -0.60 8.60
CA ALA A 71 -15.70 -1.10 9.27
C ALA A 71 -16.84 -0.09 9.25
N GLU A 72 -16.55 1.19 9.39
CA GLU A 72 -17.54 2.24 9.61
C GLU A 72 -18.01 2.85 8.30
N ALA A 73 -19.32 2.82 8.05
CA ALA A 73 -19.92 3.32 6.81
C ALA A 73 -19.61 4.80 6.55
N MET A 74 -19.56 5.64 7.59
CA MET A 74 -19.23 7.06 7.47
C MET A 74 -17.76 7.26 7.06
N ASP A 75 -16.83 6.47 7.59
CA ASP A 75 -15.41 6.54 7.22
C ASP A 75 -15.22 6.09 5.77
N VAL A 76 -15.89 5.00 5.37
CA VAL A 76 -15.90 4.54 3.98
C VAL A 76 -16.45 5.59 3.03
N ALA A 77 -17.53 6.29 3.42
CA ALA A 77 -18.10 7.39 2.65
C ALA A 77 -17.14 8.57 2.51
N ALA A 78 -16.41 8.91 3.57
CA ALA A 78 -15.40 9.97 3.54
C ALA A 78 -14.21 9.60 2.63
N ILE A 79 -13.76 8.35 2.68
CA ILE A 79 -12.72 7.85 1.79
C ILE A 79 -13.21 7.91 0.34
N LEU A 80 -14.40 7.41 0.05
CA LEU A 80 -14.98 7.46 -1.30
C LEU A 80 -15.07 8.89 -1.82
N ALA A 81 -15.59 9.83 -1.02
CA ALA A 81 -15.72 11.24 -1.42
C ALA A 81 -14.35 11.89 -1.72
N HIS A 82 -13.31 11.52 -0.97
CA HIS A 82 -11.94 11.95 -1.21
C HIS A 82 -11.43 11.46 -2.58
N GLU A 83 -11.61 10.18 -2.88
CA GLU A 83 -11.17 9.60 -4.16
C GLU A 83 -12.02 10.12 -5.34
N LEU A 84 -13.31 10.36 -5.14
CA LEU A 84 -14.17 11.01 -6.13
C LEU A 84 -13.74 12.45 -6.41
N ALA A 85 -13.26 13.18 -5.39
CA ALA A 85 -12.71 14.53 -5.61
C ALA A 85 -11.48 14.50 -6.53
N HIS A 86 -10.61 13.46 -6.43
CA HIS A 86 -9.54 13.25 -7.40
C HIS A 86 -10.06 13.01 -8.82
N ALA A 87 -11.13 12.24 -8.97
CA ALA A 87 -11.75 12.02 -10.28
C ALA A 87 -12.43 13.28 -10.84
N ALA A 88 -12.96 14.17 -9.97
CA ALA A 88 -13.59 15.40 -10.37
C ALA A 88 -12.60 16.49 -10.80
N VAL A 89 -11.56 16.73 -10.00
CA VAL A 89 -10.61 17.85 -10.21
C VAL A 89 -9.30 17.44 -10.90
N GLY A 90 -9.01 16.13 -10.99
CA GLY A 90 -7.74 15.59 -11.50
C GLY A 90 -6.59 15.71 -10.49
N PHE A 91 -5.36 15.41 -10.95
CA PHE A 91 -4.18 15.26 -10.10
C PHE A 91 -3.21 16.46 -10.13
N ALA A 92 -3.50 17.51 -10.91
CA ALA A 92 -2.58 18.63 -11.12
C ALA A 92 -2.16 19.34 -9.82
N HIS A 93 -3.07 19.41 -8.86
CA HIS A 93 -2.86 20.14 -7.60
C HIS A 93 -2.59 19.20 -6.40
N LYS A 94 -2.50 17.87 -6.61
CA LYS A 94 -2.43 16.89 -5.50
C LYS A 94 -3.56 17.19 -4.49
N HIS A 95 -3.24 17.33 -3.18
CA HIS A 95 -4.20 17.66 -2.12
C HIS A 95 -4.29 19.19 -1.81
N LYS A 96 -3.98 20.04 -2.79
CA LYS A 96 -4.00 21.50 -2.69
C LYS A 96 -4.94 22.10 -3.75
N GLY A 97 -4.94 23.43 -3.90
CA GLY A 97 -5.67 24.11 -4.96
C GLY A 97 -7.15 23.71 -5.04
N ASP A 98 -7.60 23.33 -6.23
CA ASP A 98 -9.01 22.96 -6.45
C ASP A 98 -9.42 21.69 -5.74
N PHE A 99 -8.51 20.71 -5.55
CA PHE A 99 -8.78 19.56 -4.70
C PHE A 99 -9.16 19.99 -3.28
N ALA A 100 -8.33 20.82 -2.65
CA ALA A 100 -8.59 21.31 -1.30
C ALA A 100 -9.89 22.12 -1.19
N LYS A 101 -10.22 22.92 -2.22
CA LYS A 101 -11.50 23.63 -2.30
C LYS A 101 -12.69 22.68 -2.41
N CYS A 102 -12.58 21.67 -3.27
CA CYS A 102 -13.61 20.65 -3.48
C CYS A 102 -13.92 19.90 -2.19
N VAL A 103 -12.92 19.26 -1.57
CA VAL A 103 -13.13 18.47 -0.35
C VAL A 103 -13.60 19.34 0.83
N ALA A 104 -13.14 20.59 0.95
CA ALA A 104 -13.63 21.52 1.94
C ALA A 104 -15.11 21.89 1.70
N ALA A 105 -15.54 22.10 0.45
CA ALA A 105 -16.90 22.38 0.08
C ALA A 105 -17.85 21.19 0.27
N LEU A 106 -17.31 19.96 0.22
CA LEU A 106 -18.01 18.74 0.62
C LEU A 106 -18.15 18.62 2.15
N GLY A 107 -17.47 19.45 2.93
CA GLY A 107 -17.53 19.45 4.38
C GLY A 107 -16.47 18.59 5.07
N MET A 108 -15.42 18.19 4.35
CA MET A 108 -14.27 17.49 4.93
C MET A 108 -13.34 18.47 5.66
N VAL A 109 -12.65 18.00 6.68
CA VAL A 109 -11.74 18.83 7.49
C VAL A 109 -10.27 18.46 7.27
N ARG A 110 -9.38 19.40 7.60
CA ARG A 110 -7.92 19.19 7.48
C ARG A 110 -7.40 18.12 8.44
N PRO A 111 -6.32 17.43 8.07
CA PRO A 111 -5.49 17.59 6.86
C PRO A 111 -6.16 16.93 5.65
N PHE A 112 -6.19 17.63 4.48
CA PHE A 112 -6.82 17.11 3.26
C PHE A 112 -6.02 16.00 2.55
N THR A 113 -4.94 15.55 3.15
CA THR A 113 -4.23 14.30 2.78
C THR A 113 -4.87 13.08 3.44
N SER A 114 -5.84 13.29 4.33
CA SER A 114 -6.61 12.27 5.01
C SER A 114 -8.10 12.51 4.79
N SER A 115 -8.88 11.45 4.76
CA SER A 115 -10.32 11.49 4.50
C SER A 115 -11.11 11.73 5.80
N VAL A 116 -10.96 12.91 6.39
CA VAL A 116 -11.59 13.23 7.67
C VAL A 116 -12.94 13.93 7.46
N ALA A 117 -14.03 13.24 7.85
CA ALA A 117 -15.39 13.76 7.79
C ALA A 117 -15.62 14.86 8.84
N GLY A 118 -15.90 16.10 8.41
CA GLY A 118 -16.41 17.16 9.28
C GLY A 118 -17.91 17.02 9.53
N ASP A 119 -18.48 17.82 10.43
CA ASP A 119 -19.88 17.72 10.80
C ASP A 119 -20.83 18.02 9.64
N SER A 120 -20.49 18.97 8.76
CA SER A 120 -21.28 19.25 7.56
C SER A 120 -21.23 18.12 6.54
N PHE A 121 -20.10 17.43 6.40
CA PHE A 121 -20.02 16.21 5.58
C PHE A 121 -20.91 15.09 6.14
N LYS A 122 -20.80 14.84 7.45
CA LYS A 122 -21.62 13.83 8.14
C LYS A 122 -23.11 14.11 7.96
N ALA A 123 -23.54 15.35 8.17
CA ALA A 123 -24.94 15.75 7.99
C ALA A 123 -25.44 15.57 6.55
N TRP A 124 -24.58 15.87 5.55
CA TRP A 124 -24.89 15.69 4.14
C TRP A 124 -25.03 14.20 3.76
N VAL A 125 -24.15 13.36 4.28
CA VAL A 125 -24.07 11.94 3.88
C VAL A 125 -24.99 11.04 4.68
N ALA A 126 -25.37 11.41 5.92
CA ALA A 126 -26.21 10.58 6.79
C ALA A 126 -27.49 10.05 6.11
N PRO A 127 -28.28 10.86 5.37
CA PRO A 127 -29.49 10.36 4.70
C PRO A 127 -29.17 9.31 3.61
N PHE A 128 -28.02 9.40 2.96
CA PHE A 128 -27.61 8.39 1.96
C PHE A 128 -27.28 7.07 2.62
N LEU A 129 -26.61 7.10 3.79
CA LEU A 129 -26.29 5.90 4.55
C LEU A 129 -27.56 5.23 5.10
N GLU A 130 -28.55 6.02 5.55
CA GLU A 130 -29.86 5.50 5.96
C GLU A 130 -30.57 4.81 4.79
N GLN A 131 -30.54 5.41 3.60
CA GLN A 131 -31.14 4.85 2.38
C GLN A 131 -30.47 3.55 1.94
N LEU A 132 -29.14 3.49 1.98
CA LEU A 132 -28.36 2.33 1.54
C LEU A 132 -28.34 1.20 2.56
N GLY A 133 -28.58 1.52 3.82
CA GLY A 133 -28.46 0.58 4.94
C GLY A 133 -27.02 0.31 5.35
N ALA A 134 -26.86 -0.69 6.20
CA ALA A 134 -25.55 -1.05 6.75
C ALA A 134 -24.54 -1.41 5.66
N LEU A 135 -23.26 -1.06 5.90
CA LEU A 135 -22.16 -1.45 5.04
C LEU A 135 -22.11 -2.98 4.91
N PRO A 136 -22.24 -3.53 3.69
CA PRO A 136 -22.22 -4.99 3.50
C PRO A 136 -20.87 -5.58 3.87
N HIS A 137 -20.88 -6.82 4.35
CA HIS A 137 -19.74 -7.63 4.75
C HIS A 137 -18.99 -7.06 5.97
N ALA A 138 -18.48 -7.96 6.79
CA ALA A 138 -17.53 -7.60 7.85
C ALA A 138 -16.20 -7.10 7.24
N PRO A 139 -15.50 -6.20 7.94
CA PRO A 139 -14.16 -5.78 7.50
C PRO A 139 -13.18 -6.96 7.57
N LEU A 140 -12.17 -6.93 6.71
CA LEU A 140 -11.03 -7.82 6.89
C LEU A 140 -10.24 -7.40 8.13
N MET A 141 -10.05 -8.34 9.06
CA MET A 141 -9.31 -8.13 10.32
C MET A 141 -7.79 -8.14 10.13
N PHE A 142 -7.34 -7.83 8.90
CA PHE A 142 -5.96 -7.93 8.51
C PHE A 142 -5.50 -6.63 7.84
N ARG A 143 -4.50 -5.97 8.47
CA ARG A 143 -3.69 -4.93 7.86
C ARG A 143 -2.23 -5.38 7.85
N ARG A 144 -1.53 -5.13 6.75
CA ARG A 144 -0.08 -5.38 6.69
C ARG A 144 0.68 -4.68 7.83
N GLY A 145 0.23 -3.50 8.26
CA GLY A 145 0.79 -2.78 9.40
C GLY A 145 0.54 -3.47 10.75
N ASP A 146 -0.58 -4.13 10.92
CA ASP A 146 -0.93 -4.81 12.17
C ASP A 146 -0.13 -6.09 12.36
N LEU A 147 0.21 -6.81 11.28
CA LEU A 147 1.15 -7.93 11.34
C LEU A 147 2.54 -7.52 11.79
N ALA A 148 3.03 -6.37 11.30
CA ALA A 148 4.32 -5.85 11.73
C ALA A 148 4.32 -5.49 13.22
N LYS A 149 3.21 -4.95 13.74
CA LYS A 149 3.04 -4.64 15.17
C LYS A 149 2.91 -5.89 16.02
N LYS A 150 2.06 -6.86 15.63
CA LYS A 150 1.90 -8.13 16.37
C LYS A 150 3.22 -8.92 16.47
N LYS A 151 4.05 -8.87 15.43
CA LYS A 151 5.37 -9.52 15.45
C LYS A 151 6.36 -8.81 16.39
N ALA A 152 6.19 -7.49 16.61
CA ALA A 152 6.98 -6.72 17.59
C ALA A 152 6.50 -6.93 19.04
N GLU A 153 5.24 -7.35 19.25
CA GLU A 153 4.59 -7.53 20.55
C GLU A 153 4.49 -9.01 21.01
N GLY A 154 5.08 -9.95 20.26
CA GLY A 154 5.24 -11.36 20.70
C GLY A 154 3.95 -12.19 20.70
N GLY A 155 2.98 -11.93 19.82
CA GLY A 155 1.75 -12.70 19.73
C GLY A 155 1.86 -14.00 18.92
N GLU A 156 1.33 -15.10 19.46
CA GLU A 156 1.30 -16.44 18.86
C GLU A 156 0.49 -16.50 17.55
N GLU A 157 0.99 -17.33 16.63
CA GLU A 157 0.46 -17.51 15.27
C GLU A 157 -0.84 -18.33 15.28
N GLY A 158 -1.91 -17.76 14.72
CA GLY A 158 -3.07 -18.52 14.28
C GLY A 158 -2.93 -18.88 12.81
N GLU A 159 -2.93 -20.17 12.50
CA GLU A 159 -2.83 -20.70 11.14
C GLU A 159 -4.05 -20.30 10.29
N GLY A 160 -3.80 -19.54 9.24
CA GLY A 160 -4.76 -19.24 8.17
C GLY A 160 -4.07 -19.49 6.84
N GLU A 161 -4.41 -20.61 6.19
CA GLU A 161 -3.92 -20.95 4.85
C GLU A 161 -4.40 -19.94 3.80
N GLY A 162 -3.47 -19.50 2.96
CA GLY A 162 -3.78 -18.90 1.67
C GLY A 162 -3.39 -17.44 1.49
N GLY A 163 -2.12 -17.18 1.22
CA GLY A 163 -1.64 -15.91 0.70
C GLY A 163 -0.13 -15.89 0.66
N SER A 164 0.45 -15.95 -0.53
CA SER A 164 1.90 -15.85 -0.74
C SER A 164 2.45 -14.58 -0.10
N SER A 165 2.84 -14.69 1.15
CA SER A 165 3.55 -13.65 1.87
C SER A 165 5.00 -13.66 1.40
N ASN A 166 5.35 -12.72 0.55
CA ASN A 166 6.73 -12.38 0.29
C ASN A 166 7.28 -11.61 1.50
N ASP A 167 7.26 -12.29 2.65
CA ASP A 167 7.91 -11.83 3.88
C ASP A 167 9.41 -11.81 3.58
N LYS A 168 9.93 -10.65 3.27
CA LYS A 168 11.37 -10.42 3.32
C LYS A 168 11.76 -10.56 4.78
N LYS A 169 11.98 -11.82 5.25
CA LYS A 169 12.85 -12.06 6.40
C LYS A 169 14.04 -11.14 6.20
N LYS A 170 14.29 -10.26 7.19
CA LYS A 170 15.53 -9.48 7.22
C LYS A 170 16.63 -10.46 6.87
N GLN A 171 17.22 -10.31 5.69
CA GLN A 171 18.16 -11.26 5.12
C GLN A 171 19.32 -11.33 6.11
N THR A 172 19.36 -12.34 6.96
CA THR A 172 20.43 -12.57 7.93
C THR A 172 21.71 -13.00 7.21
N THR A 173 21.61 -13.40 5.96
CA THR A 173 22.74 -13.67 5.07
C THR A 173 22.94 -12.50 4.12
N ARG A 174 23.73 -11.52 4.55
CA ARG A 174 24.23 -10.49 3.65
C ARG A 174 25.11 -11.16 2.61
N MET A 175 24.76 -11.05 1.32
CA MET A 175 25.62 -11.53 0.24
C MET A 175 26.93 -10.74 0.29
N LEU A 176 28.03 -11.44 0.51
CA LEU A 176 29.36 -10.85 0.49
C LEU A 176 29.75 -10.51 -0.95
N LYS A 177 30.50 -9.43 -1.12
CA LYS A 177 31.03 -9.02 -2.41
C LYS A 177 32.47 -9.46 -2.49
N ALA A 178 32.82 -10.24 -3.51
CA ALA A 178 34.19 -10.49 -3.91
C ALA A 178 34.52 -9.61 -5.11
N SER A 179 35.70 -9.04 -5.14
CA SER A 179 36.20 -8.20 -6.22
C SER A 179 37.58 -8.70 -6.69
N CYS A 180 37.79 -8.69 -7.99
CA CYS A 180 39.12 -9.02 -8.51
C CYS A 180 40.08 -7.85 -8.25
N ALA A 181 41.15 -8.10 -7.53
CA ALA A 181 42.19 -7.12 -7.20
C ALA A 181 43.18 -6.87 -8.34
N HIS A 182 43.11 -7.63 -9.44
CA HIS A 182 44.05 -7.51 -10.54
C HIS A 182 43.79 -6.28 -11.37
N GLU A 183 44.87 -5.63 -11.81
CA GLU A 183 44.85 -4.49 -12.73
C GLU A 183 45.29 -4.90 -14.14
N VAL A 184 44.61 -4.40 -15.16
CA VAL A 184 44.96 -4.57 -16.57
C VAL A 184 45.13 -3.17 -17.15
N ASP A 185 46.30 -2.88 -17.68
CA ASP A 185 46.67 -1.57 -18.26
C ASP A 185 46.42 -0.38 -17.30
N GLY A 186 46.72 -0.57 -16.00
CA GLY A 186 46.55 0.44 -14.95
C GLY A 186 45.12 0.70 -14.56
N LYS A 187 44.15 -0.19 -14.92
CA LYS A 187 42.75 -0.14 -14.53
C LYS A 187 42.36 -1.42 -13.80
N PRO A 188 41.57 -1.33 -12.73
CA PRO A 188 41.05 -2.52 -12.05
C PRO A 188 40.30 -3.41 -13.04
N CYS A 189 40.42 -4.73 -12.91
CA CYS A 189 39.72 -5.72 -13.73
C CYS A 189 38.19 -5.52 -13.69
N GLY A 190 37.66 -5.04 -12.56
CA GLY A 190 36.25 -4.72 -12.39
C GLY A 190 35.33 -5.94 -12.26
N TYR A 191 35.84 -7.17 -12.41
CA TYR A 191 35.05 -8.38 -12.22
C TYR A 191 34.66 -8.53 -10.75
N THR A 192 33.33 -8.70 -10.48
CA THR A 192 32.78 -8.84 -9.14
C THR A 192 31.74 -9.95 -9.09
N VAL A 193 31.72 -10.70 -8.01
CA VAL A 193 30.66 -11.68 -7.73
C VAL A 193 30.06 -11.45 -6.33
N ARG A 194 28.84 -11.92 -6.13
CA ARG A 194 28.19 -11.91 -4.82
C ARG A 194 27.89 -13.35 -4.42
N LEU A 195 28.31 -13.72 -3.21
CA LEU A 195 28.15 -15.08 -2.68
C LEU A 195 27.74 -15.05 -1.20
N SER A 196 27.10 -16.12 -0.72
CA SER A 196 26.75 -16.23 0.69
C SER A 196 28.00 -16.49 1.54
N LYS A 197 27.94 -16.14 2.85
CA LYS A 197 29.04 -16.39 3.81
C LYS A 197 29.52 -17.84 3.77
N LYS A 198 28.58 -18.81 3.70
CA LYS A 198 28.91 -20.24 3.58
C LYS A 198 29.85 -20.52 2.40
N TRP A 199 29.52 -20.02 1.21
CA TRP A 199 30.31 -20.29 0.01
C TRP A 199 31.60 -19.46 -0.02
N ALA A 200 31.60 -18.27 0.57
CA ALA A 200 32.82 -17.48 0.73
C ALA A 200 33.87 -18.20 1.58
N GLN A 201 33.42 -18.86 2.66
CA GLN A 201 34.31 -19.62 3.56
C GLN A 201 34.72 -20.98 3.00
N THR A 202 33.88 -21.62 2.19
CA THR A 202 34.11 -22.99 1.72
C THR A 202 34.92 -23.03 0.42
N LEU A 203 34.50 -22.22 -0.57
CA LEU A 203 35.05 -22.30 -1.94
C LEU A 203 35.76 -21.00 -2.37
N GLY A 204 35.47 -19.88 -1.70
CA GLY A 204 35.94 -18.59 -2.13
C GLY A 204 35.25 -18.10 -3.41
N ALA A 205 35.90 -17.17 -4.09
CA ALA A 205 35.49 -16.66 -5.39
C ALA A 205 36.67 -16.60 -6.35
N CYS A 206 36.43 -16.80 -7.64
CA CYS A 206 37.47 -16.82 -8.65
C CYS A 206 37.07 -15.93 -9.83
N CYS A 207 38.00 -15.05 -10.24
CA CYS A 207 37.86 -14.32 -11.49
C CYS A 207 38.25 -15.27 -12.66
N PRO A 208 37.42 -15.35 -13.71
CA PRO A 208 37.70 -16.24 -14.84
C PRO A 208 39.01 -15.96 -15.55
N LEU A 209 39.54 -14.73 -15.45
CA LEU A 209 40.76 -14.30 -16.11
C LEU A 209 41.98 -14.29 -15.17
N HIS A 210 41.81 -14.03 -13.87
CA HIS A 210 42.90 -13.73 -12.97
C HIS A 210 42.99 -14.65 -11.74
N GLY A 211 42.08 -15.61 -11.60
CA GLY A 211 42.13 -16.57 -10.50
C GLY A 211 41.46 -16.09 -9.20
N PRO A 212 41.94 -16.50 -8.03
CA PRO A 212 41.28 -16.25 -6.74
C PRO A 212 41.03 -14.76 -6.46
N MET A 213 39.90 -14.45 -5.86
CA MET A 213 39.45 -13.08 -5.53
C MET A 213 39.47 -12.87 -4.03
N GLU A 214 39.72 -11.62 -3.62
CA GLU A 214 39.62 -11.23 -2.21
C GLU A 214 38.17 -11.07 -1.80
N ILE A 215 37.83 -11.56 -0.59
CA ILE A 215 36.50 -11.48 0.00
C ILE A 215 36.67 -10.97 1.42
N ASP A 216 36.03 -9.86 1.72
CA ASP A 216 35.92 -9.36 3.09
C ASP A 216 34.85 -10.15 3.83
N ILE A 217 35.26 -11.08 4.69
CA ILE A 217 34.39 -11.92 5.49
C ILE A 217 34.34 -11.32 6.90
N PRO A 218 33.21 -10.70 7.32
CA PRO A 218 33.08 -10.18 8.67
C PRO A 218 33.28 -11.30 9.70
N ALA A 219 34.09 -11.04 10.74
CA ALA A 219 34.23 -11.93 11.87
C ALA A 219 32.86 -12.21 12.52
N ASP A 220 32.59 -13.42 12.97
CA ASP A 220 31.40 -13.73 13.75
C ASP A 220 31.55 -13.07 15.11
N GLU A 221 30.69 -12.08 15.41
CA GLU A 221 30.48 -11.67 16.79
C GLU A 221 29.81 -12.85 17.50
N GLY A 222 30.61 -13.52 18.34
CA GLY A 222 30.26 -14.79 18.96
C GLY A 222 28.96 -14.72 19.79
N GLY A 223 28.00 -15.54 19.40
CA GLY A 223 26.94 -16.00 20.28
C GLY A 223 27.46 -17.28 20.96
N GLU A 224 27.91 -17.16 22.20
CA GLU A 224 28.16 -18.33 23.08
C GLU A 224 26.82 -19.04 23.27
N SER A 225 26.68 -20.22 22.67
CA SER A 225 25.71 -21.22 23.10
C SER A 225 26.29 -21.92 24.33
N GLN A 226 25.79 -21.57 25.52
CA GLN A 226 25.99 -22.38 26.70
C GLN A 226 25.21 -23.71 26.49
N GLU A 227 25.93 -24.78 26.30
CA GLU A 227 25.46 -26.13 26.60
C GLU A 227 25.50 -26.29 28.13
N GLU A 228 24.34 -26.39 28.75
CA GLU A 228 24.24 -26.98 30.12
C GLU A 228 23.78 -28.44 30.00
N GLU A 229 24.48 -29.27 30.74
CA GLU A 229 24.28 -30.73 30.95
C GLU A 229 22.90 -31.08 31.55
#